data_afc0b30f91554ccd83d77ee0486604b3
#
_entry.id   afc0b30f91554ccd83d77ee0486604b3
#
_cell.length_a   1.000
_cell.length_b   1.000
_cell.length_c   1.000
_cell.angle_alpha   90.00
_cell.angle_beta   90.00
_cell.angle_gamma   90.00
#
_symmetry.space_group_name_H-M   'P 1'
#
loop_
_entity.id
_entity.type
_entity.pdbx_description
1 polymer ?
#
loop_
_entity_poly.entity_id
_entity_poly.type
_entity_poly.pdbx_seq_one_letter_code
_entity_poly.pdbx_strand_id
1 'polypeptide(L)'
;MGAVPEATLIFRQLFDPETSTYSYLLADARTSEAVLIDPVREHLERDTTQLRELELRLVYTLETHVHADHVTASGLLRERLRSRIVVGAQTGVQNADLALAGGTGVRLGDHWIEARETPGHTSGCVTWVCAQADLAFTGDALLIRGCGRTDFQQGDARRLFRSVREHIFTLPDETRLHPAHDYQGRMVTTVAEEKRFNPRLGLARTEEQFVEIMGALKLAYPKHMDEAVPANLRSGLAPASAREPGPTVAALVAQAGRQDVELDFGSGI
;
A
#
# COMPACT_ATOMS: atom_id res chain seq x y z
N MET A 1 -16.77 -36.52 6.91
CA MET A 1 -15.91 -35.37 7.14
C MET A 1 -16.11 -34.42 5.97
N GLY A 2 -16.86 -33.32 6.15
CA GLY A 2 -17.07 -32.32 5.10
C GLY A 2 -15.73 -31.63 4.82
N ALA A 3 -15.37 -31.49 3.54
CA ALA A 3 -14.25 -30.70 3.14
C ALA A 3 -14.44 -29.28 3.71
N VAL A 4 -13.47 -28.80 4.48
CA VAL A 4 -13.41 -27.38 4.86
C VAL A 4 -13.32 -26.62 3.54
N PRO A 5 -14.24 -25.69 3.23
CA PRO A 5 -14.15 -24.94 1.99
C PRO A 5 -12.80 -24.25 1.95
N GLU A 6 -12.11 -24.43 0.83
CA GLU A 6 -10.83 -23.78 0.56
C GLU A 6 -10.99 -22.27 0.79
N ALA A 7 -10.12 -21.68 1.58
CA ALA A 7 -10.22 -20.26 1.95
C ALA A 7 -10.16 -19.41 0.68
N THR A 8 -11.30 -18.89 0.25
CA THR A 8 -11.40 -18.14 -1.01
C THR A 8 -10.93 -16.72 -0.77
N LEU A 9 -9.79 -16.36 -1.35
CA LEU A 9 -9.26 -15.00 -1.35
C LEU A 9 -9.96 -14.17 -2.45
N ILE A 10 -10.61 -13.08 -2.06
CA ILE A 10 -11.08 -12.06 -3.00
C ILE A 10 -9.88 -11.16 -3.32
N PHE A 11 -9.61 -10.96 -4.62
CA PHE A 11 -8.51 -10.13 -5.10
C PHE A 11 -9.02 -9.11 -6.12
N ARG A 12 -8.59 -7.85 -5.97
CA ARG A 12 -8.80 -6.79 -6.95
C ARG A 12 -7.51 -5.98 -7.11
N GLN A 13 -7.15 -5.70 -8.36
CA GLN A 13 -6.10 -4.76 -8.73
C GLN A 13 -6.77 -3.47 -9.18
N LEU A 14 -6.39 -2.35 -8.56
CA LEU A 14 -6.99 -1.03 -8.74
C LEU A 14 -5.93 -0.12 -9.34
N PHE A 15 -6.28 0.63 -10.37
CA PHE A 15 -5.32 1.45 -11.10
C PHE A 15 -5.58 2.95 -10.90
N ASP A 16 -4.51 3.69 -10.66
CA ASP A 16 -4.46 5.13 -10.76
C ASP A 16 -3.76 5.54 -12.08
N PRO A 17 -4.49 6.16 -13.04
CA PRO A 17 -3.91 6.53 -14.32
C PRO A 17 -2.97 7.75 -14.24
N GLU A 18 -3.05 8.58 -13.21
CA GLU A 18 -2.25 9.78 -13.08
C GLU A 18 -0.79 9.45 -12.74
N THR A 19 -0.59 8.54 -11.81
CA THR A 19 0.74 8.12 -11.35
C THR A 19 1.16 6.75 -11.89
N SER A 20 0.26 6.06 -12.61
CA SER A 20 0.43 4.66 -13.04
C SER A 20 0.62 3.69 -11.87
N THR A 21 0.01 4.02 -10.72
CA THR A 21 0.08 3.21 -9.50
C THR A 21 -0.97 2.12 -9.49
N TYR A 22 -0.61 0.95 -9.00
CA TYR A 22 -1.52 -0.11 -8.63
C TYR A 22 -1.69 -0.17 -7.11
N SER A 23 -2.95 -0.09 -6.67
CA SER A 23 -3.36 -0.48 -5.32
C SER A 23 -4.00 -1.87 -5.37
N TYR A 24 -3.98 -2.61 -4.26
CA TYR A 24 -4.51 -3.96 -4.23
C TYR A 24 -5.46 -4.17 -3.07
N LEU A 25 -6.65 -4.70 -3.36
CA LEU A 25 -7.61 -5.15 -2.36
C LEU A 25 -7.54 -6.68 -2.26
N LEU A 26 -7.23 -7.18 -1.06
CA LEU A 26 -7.35 -8.59 -0.71
C LEU A 26 -8.39 -8.73 0.38
N ALA A 27 -9.23 -9.78 0.30
CA ALA A 27 -10.15 -10.08 1.39
C ALA A 27 -10.35 -11.59 1.55
N ASP A 28 -10.54 -12.02 2.78
CA ASP A 28 -10.97 -13.38 3.11
C ASP A 28 -12.49 -13.45 3.02
N ALA A 29 -13.01 -14.26 2.08
CA ALA A 29 -14.44 -14.36 1.81
C ALA A 29 -15.24 -14.94 3.00
N ARG A 30 -14.61 -15.69 3.91
CA ARG A 30 -15.26 -16.30 5.06
C ARG A 30 -15.46 -15.31 6.21
N THR A 31 -14.46 -14.44 6.44
CA THR A 31 -14.48 -13.47 7.55
C THR A 31 -14.93 -12.08 7.13
N SER A 32 -15.01 -11.81 5.80
CA SER A 32 -15.20 -10.50 5.21
C SER A 32 -14.13 -9.48 5.64
N GLU A 33 -13.00 -9.92 6.18
CA GLU A 33 -11.87 -9.06 6.49
C GLU A 33 -11.11 -8.70 5.22
N ALA A 34 -10.72 -7.43 5.10
CA ALA A 34 -10.01 -6.92 3.95
C ALA A 34 -8.75 -6.14 4.31
N VAL A 35 -7.79 -6.13 3.40
CA VAL A 35 -6.64 -5.23 3.40
C VAL A 35 -6.58 -4.46 2.09
N LEU A 36 -6.09 -3.22 2.15
CA LEU A 36 -5.68 -2.43 0.99
C LEU A 36 -4.17 -2.23 1.03
N ILE A 37 -3.50 -2.51 -0.07
CA ILE A 37 -2.05 -2.29 -0.26
C ILE A 37 -1.87 -1.07 -1.13
N ASP A 38 -1.04 -0.13 -0.70
CA ASP A 38 -0.69 1.14 -1.36
C ASP A 38 -1.93 1.94 -1.84
N PRO A 39 -2.88 2.29 -0.93
CA PRO A 39 -4.08 3.02 -1.32
C PRO A 39 -3.77 4.48 -1.66
N VAL A 40 -4.24 4.97 -2.81
CA VAL A 40 -4.05 6.34 -3.29
C VAL A 40 -5.13 7.26 -2.74
N ARG A 41 -4.75 8.44 -2.19
CA ARG A 41 -5.67 9.40 -1.53
C ARG A 41 -6.82 9.84 -2.44
N GLU A 42 -6.53 10.11 -3.70
CA GLU A 42 -7.49 10.58 -4.71
C GLU A 42 -8.57 9.53 -5.00
N HIS A 43 -8.31 8.26 -4.66
CA HIS A 43 -9.24 7.14 -4.87
C HIS A 43 -9.95 6.67 -3.59
N LEU A 44 -9.90 7.44 -2.49
CA LEU A 44 -10.55 7.12 -1.22
C LEU A 44 -12.02 6.73 -1.37
N GLU A 45 -12.80 7.46 -2.18
CA GLU A 45 -14.23 7.20 -2.37
C GLU A 45 -14.47 5.94 -3.23
N ARG A 46 -13.65 5.69 -4.25
CA ARG A 46 -13.67 4.45 -5.03
C ARG A 46 -13.46 3.24 -4.11
N ASP A 47 -12.39 3.29 -3.31
CA ASP A 47 -11.97 2.17 -2.48
C ASP A 47 -12.97 1.89 -1.35
N THR A 48 -13.50 2.95 -0.71
CA THR A 48 -14.56 2.78 0.30
C THR A 48 -15.88 2.30 -0.28
N THR A 49 -16.23 2.71 -1.50
CA THR A 49 -17.42 2.21 -2.22
C THR A 49 -17.27 0.72 -2.52
N GLN A 50 -16.11 0.30 -3.04
CA GLN A 50 -15.85 -1.09 -3.35
C GLN A 50 -15.90 -2.00 -2.12
N LEU A 51 -15.32 -1.55 -0.99
CA LEU A 51 -15.42 -2.27 0.28
C LEU A 51 -16.88 -2.45 0.72
N ARG A 52 -17.70 -1.40 0.59
CA ARG A 52 -19.14 -1.45 0.94
C ARG A 52 -19.92 -2.38 0.02
N GLU A 53 -19.70 -2.30 -1.30
CA GLU A 53 -20.40 -3.13 -2.30
C GLU A 53 -20.10 -4.62 -2.15
N LEU A 54 -18.88 -4.94 -1.71
CA LEU A 54 -18.44 -6.30 -1.44
C LEU A 54 -18.70 -6.75 0.02
N GLU A 55 -19.34 -5.90 0.84
CA GLU A 55 -19.64 -6.14 2.25
C GLU A 55 -18.38 -6.51 3.08
N LEU A 56 -17.26 -5.83 2.79
CA LEU A 56 -15.97 -6.09 3.39
C LEU A 56 -15.64 -5.10 4.52
N ARG A 57 -14.99 -5.60 5.56
CA ARG A 57 -14.45 -4.81 6.67
C ARG A 57 -12.94 -4.60 6.48
N LEU A 58 -12.53 -3.38 6.19
CA LEU A 58 -11.10 -3.04 6.10
C LEU A 58 -10.46 -3.15 7.49
N VAL A 59 -9.52 -4.09 7.65
CA VAL A 59 -8.78 -4.28 8.90
C VAL A 59 -7.40 -3.63 8.87
N TYR A 60 -6.74 -3.64 7.71
CA TYR A 60 -5.41 -3.04 7.54
C TYR A 60 -5.30 -2.26 6.23
N THR A 61 -4.45 -1.23 6.24
CA THR A 61 -3.75 -0.73 5.07
C THR A 61 -2.28 -1.11 5.19
N LEU A 62 -1.68 -1.60 4.10
CA LEU A 62 -0.28 -2.03 4.04
C LEU A 62 0.45 -1.13 3.06
N GLU A 63 1.52 -0.46 3.48
CA GLU A 63 2.37 0.32 2.58
C GLU A 63 3.61 -0.48 2.20
N THR A 64 3.92 -0.58 0.91
CA THR A 64 5.16 -1.22 0.45
C THR A 64 6.37 -0.34 0.73
N HIS A 65 6.21 0.98 0.68
CA HIS A 65 7.25 1.97 0.96
C HIS A 65 6.64 3.37 1.20
N VAL A 66 7.46 4.37 1.44
CA VAL A 66 7.05 5.79 1.45
C VAL A 66 7.04 6.30 0.01
N HIS A 67 5.86 6.41 -0.58
CA HIS A 67 5.66 6.82 -1.96
C HIS A 67 6.05 8.27 -2.22
N ALA A 68 6.63 8.56 -3.39
CA ALA A 68 7.05 9.88 -3.82
C ALA A 68 6.19 10.45 -4.97
N ASP A 69 5.30 9.65 -5.52
CA ASP A 69 4.47 9.94 -6.70
C ASP A 69 3.02 10.28 -6.35
N HIS A 70 2.51 9.80 -5.22
CA HIS A 70 1.16 10.07 -4.72
C HIS A 70 1.13 10.17 -3.19
N VAL A 71 0.06 10.73 -2.66
CA VAL A 71 -0.22 10.70 -1.22
C VAL A 71 -1.10 9.50 -0.89
N THR A 72 -0.72 8.74 0.15
CA THR A 72 -1.51 7.58 0.58
C THR A 72 -2.85 7.96 1.21
N ALA A 73 -3.87 7.11 1.05
CA ALA A 73 -5.16 7.21 1.73
C ALA A 73 -5.16 6.59 3.14
N SER A 74 -4.10 5.92 3.58
CA SER A 74 -4.08 5.09 4.79
C SER A 74 -4.56 5.81 6.05
N GLY A 75 -4.14 7.06 6.26
CA GLY A 75 -4.58 7.86 7.39
C GLY A 75 -6.08 8.17 7.37
N LEU A 76 -6.61 8.55 6.20
CA LEU A 76 -8.03 8.83 6.02
C LEU A 76 -8.90 7.57 6.15
N LEU A 77 -8.43 6.43 5.62
CA LEU A 77 -9.09 5.13 5.79
C LEU A 77 -9.13 4.71 7.26
N ARG A 78 -8.05 4.93 8.02
CA ARG A 78 -8.03 4.70 9.46
C ARG A 78 -9.06 5.57 10.19
N GLU A 79 -9.15 6.85 9.87
CA GLU A 79 -10.11 7.77 10.49
C GLU A 79 -11.56 7.37 10.17
N ARG A 80 -11.84 6.98 8.92
CA ARG A 80 -13.19 6.66 8.43
C ARG A 80 -13.66 5.25 8.81
N LEU A 81 -12.79 4.24 8.66
CA LEU A 81 -13.14 2.81 8.74
C LEU A 81 -12.54 2.08 9.94
N ARG A 82 -11.70 2.77 10.75
CA ARG A 82 -11.01 2.18 11.90
C ARG A 82 -10.03 1.07 11.53
N SER A 83 -9.52 1.08 10.30
CA SER A 83 -8.42 0.21 9.89
C SER A 83 -7.13 0.55 10.64
N ARG A 84 -6.17 -0.37 10.64
CA ARG A 84 -4.82 -0.15 11.19
C ARG A 84 -3.82 0.03 10.06
N ILE A 85 -2.90 0.97 10.22
CA ILE A 85 -1.84 1.26 9.26
C ILE A 85 -0.63 0.39 9.58
N VAL A 86 -0.17 -0.38 8.59
CA VAL A 86 0.95 -1.30 8.68
C VAL A 86 2.03 -0.91 7.68
N VAL A 87 3.26 -0.82 8.14
CA VAL A 87 4.41 -0.40 7.33
C VAL A 87 5.62 -1.29 7.63
N GLY A 88 6.65 -1.25 6.80
CA GLY A 88 7.96 -1.82 7.13
C GLY A 88 8.63 -1.07 8.28
N ALA A 89 9.38 -1.78 9.12
CA ALA A 89 10.02 -1.22 10.32
C ALA A 89 11.00 -0.06 10.02
N GLN A 90 11.56 -0.01 8.82
CA GLN A 90 12.58 0.98 8.43
C GLN A 90 12.02 2.16 7.63
N THR A 91 10.68 2.30 7.48
CA THR A 91 10.06 3.35 6.65
C THR A 91 10.19 4.75 7.25
N GLY A 92 10.30 4.87 8.57
CA GLY A 92 10.29 6.16 9.27
C GLY A 92 8.90 6.81 9.39
N VAL A 93 7.82 6.10 9.02
CA VAL A 93 6.44 6.59 9.19
C VAL A 93 6.12 6.76 10.68
N GLN A 94 5.67 7.96 11.06
CA GLN A 94 5.59 8.39 12.46
C GLN A 94 4.32 7.89 13.18
N ASN A 95 3.26 7.63 12.46
CA ASN A 95 1.92 7.35 13.01
C ASN A 95 1.32 6.02 12.51
N ALA A 96 2.17 5.08 12.09
CA ALA A 96 1.75 3.72 11.80
C ALA A 96 1.29 2.99 13.07
N ASP A 97 0.29 2.12 12.95
CA ASP A 97 -0.18 1.28 14.06
C ASP A 97 0.71 0.06 14.27
N LEU A 98 1.32 -0.43 13.18
CA LEU A 98 2.28 -1.53 13.19
C LEU A 98 3.46 -1.20 12.25
N ALA A 99 4.68 -1.34 12.77
CA ALA A 99 5.91 -1.31 11.99
C ALA A 99 6.54 -2.73 12.05
N LEU A 100 6.53 -3.43 10.92
CA LEU A 100 6.87 -4.85 10.85
C LEU A 100 8.29 -5.07 10.32
N ALA A 101 9.06 -5.87 11.05
CA ALA A 101 10.35 -6.38 10.60
C ALA A 101 10.16 -7.59 9.67
N GLY A 102 11.18 -7.91 8.88
CA GLY A 102 11.19 -9.08 8.01
C GLY A 102 10.89 -10.39 8.74
N GLY A 103 10.11 -11.26 8.11
CA GLY A 103 9.65 -12.52 8.68
C GLY A 103 8.45 -12.42 9.62
N THR A 104 7.99 -11.21 9.94
CA THR A 104 6.74 -10.97 10.67
C THR A 104 5.60 -10.65 9.70
N GLY A 105 4.36 -10.50 10.19
CA GLY A 105 3.23 -10.24 9.29
C GLY A 105 1.92 -9.96 10.01
N VAL A 106 0.83 -9.93 9.24
CA VAL A 106 -0.53 -9.76 9.72
C VAL A 106 -1.44 -10.89 9.25
N ARG A 107 -2.49 -11.17 10.01
CA ARG A 107 -3.56 -12.09 9.60
C ARG A 107 -4.64 -11.36 8.83
N LEU A 108 -5.12 -12.02 7.77
CA LEU A 108 -6.31 -11.66 7.01
C LEU A 108 -7.21 -12.90 6.97
N GLY A 109 -8.14 -13.02 7.92
CA GLY A 109 -8.90 -14.25 8.10
C GLY A 109 -7.99 -15.46 8.30
N ASP A 110 -8.08 -16.43 7.39
CA ASP A 110 -7.25 -17.64 7.42
C ASP A 110 -5.89 -17.46 6.72
N HIS A 111 -5.67 -16.32 6.04
CA HIS A 111 -4.42 -16.02 5.33
C HIS A 111 -3.41 -15.33 6.24
N TRP A 112 -2.13 -15.54 5.92
CA TRP A 112 -1.00 -14.83 6.52
C TRP A 112 -0.32 -13.98 5.46
N ILE A 113 -0.14 -12.68 5.74
CA ILE A 113 0.59 -11.75 4.88
C ILE A 113 1.91 -11.43 5.59
N GLU A 114 3.00 -11.99 5.06
CA GLU A 114 4.37 -11.84 5.58
C GLU A 114 5.01 -10.56 5.03
N ALA A 115 5.72 -9.84 5.89
CA ALA A 115 6.62 -8.76 5.50
C ALA A 115 8.01 -9.33 5.14
N ARG A 116 8.49 -9.08 3.92
CA ARG A 116 9.89 -9.31 3.53
C ARG A 116 10.56 -7.98 3.29
N GLU A 117 11.58 -7.65 4.06
CA GLU A 117 12.33 -6.42 3.85
C GLU A 117 13.04 -6.46 2.50
N THR A 118 12.74 -5.50 1.63
CA THR A 118 13.31 -5.40 0.29
C THR A 118 13.87 -4.00 0.02
N PRO A 119 14.74 -3.48 0.90
CA PRO A 119 15.29 -2.15 0.78
C PRO A 119 16.18 -1.99 -0.46
N GLY A 120 16.28 -0.72 -0.93
CA GLY A 120 17.16 -0.34 -2.01
C GLY A 120 16.55 0.61 -3.02
N HIS A 121 15.22 0.57 -3.28
CA HIS A 121 14.50 1.70 -3.86
C HIS A 121 14.35 2.81 -2.80
N THR A 122 13.81 2.48 -1.64
CA THR A 122 13.96 3.26 -0.41
C THR A 122 14.58 2.39 0.69
N SER A 123 15.01 3.02 1.81
CA SER A 123 15.55 2.26 2.96
C SER A 123 14.53 1.35 3.64
N GLY A 124 13.23 1.66 3.52
CA GLY A 124 12.14 1.00 4.23
C GLY A 124 11.23 0.14 3.35
N CYS A 125 11.61 -0.19 2.10
CA CYS A 125 10.79 -1.03 1.23
C CYS A 125 10.52 -2.41 1.82
N VAL A 126 9.28 -2.87 1.65
CA VAL A 126 8.79 -4.20 2.03
C VAL A 126 8.04 -4.82 0.87
N THR A 127 8.30 -6.09 0.62
CA THR A 127 7.45 -6.95 -0.22
C THR A 127 6.47 -7.69 0.69
N TRP A 128 5.17 -7.55 0.43
CA TRP A 128 4.12 -8.28 1.16
C TRP A 128 3.85 -9.61 0.46
N VAL A 129 3.97 -10.73 1.19
CA VAL A 129 3.83 -12.07 0.62
C VAL A 129 2.66 -12.81 1.25
N CYS A 130 1.70 -13.25 0.43
CA CYS A 130 0.63 -14.16 0.81
C CYS A 130 0.91 -15.54 0.17
N ALA A 131 1.72 -16.36 0.82
CA ALA A 131 2.17 -17.63 0.27
C ALA A 131 1.04 -18.62 0.01
N GLN A 132 -0.04 -18.62 0.84
CA GLN A 132 -1.19 -19.50 0.65
C GLN A 132 -1.98 -19.19 -0.65
N ALA A 133 -1.79 -18.00 -1.24
CA ALA A 133 -2.44 -17.59 -2.47
C ALA A 133 -1.47 -17.42 -3.65
N ASP A 134 -0.20 -17.77 -3.47
CA ASP A 134 0.89 -17.59 -4.45
C ASP A 134 1.00 -16.13 -4.95
N LEU A 135 0.88 -15.16 -4.02
CA LEU A 135 0.90 -13.72 -4.31
C LEU A 135 2.04 -13.04 -3.57
N ALA A 136 2.71 -12.09 -4.26
CA ALA A 136 3.63 -11.16 -3.64
C ALA A 136 3.46 -9.76 -4.25
N PHE A 137 3.43 -8.74 -3.38
CA PHE A 137 3.27 -7.32 -3.71
C PHE A 137 4.61 -6.65 -3.50
N THR A 138 5.30 -6.38 -4.60
CA THR A 138 6.73 -6.06 -4.61
C THR A 138 7.03 -4.58 -4.44
N GLY A 139 6.01 -3.72 -4.42
CA GLY A 139 6.22 -2.29 -4.46
C GLY A 139 7.11 -1.91 -5.64
N ASP A 140 8.07 -1.03 -5.39
CA ASP A 140 9.07 -0.61 -6.35
C ASP A 140 10.39 -1.37 -6.25
N ALA A 141 10.49 -2.36 -5.35
CA ALA A 141 11.69 -3.21 -5.32
C ALA A 141 11.84 -4.00 -6.63
N LEU A 142 10.73 -4.48 -7.20
CA LEU A 142 10.72 -5.19 -8.47
C LEU A 142 9.47 -4.85 -9.27
N LEU A 143 9.65 -4.29 -10.48
CA LEU A 143 8.60 -4.01 -11.45
C LEU A 143 8.63 -5.06 -12.57
N ILE A 144 7.57 -5.12 -13.38
CA ILE A 144 7.54 -6.02 -14.54
C ILE A 144 8.61 -5.60 -15.55
N ARG A 145 9.66 -6.40 -15.69
CA ARG A 145 10.84 -6.12 -16.53
C ARG A 145 11.59 -4.86 -16.14
N GLY A 146 11.56 -4.52 -14.84
CA GLY A 146 12.21 -3.33 -14.31
C GLY A 146 12.36 -3.38 -12.78
N CYS A 147 12.68 -2.23 -12.24
CA CYS A 147 12.70 -1.94 -10.79
C CYS A 147 12.57 -0.44 -10.56
N GLY A 148 12.24 -0.05 -9.36
CA GLY A 148 12.27 1.35 -8.92
C GLY A 148 13.67 1.94 -9.01
N ARG A 149 13.74 3.27 -9.01
CA ARG A 149 15.01 4.03 -8.97
C ARG A 149 15.69 3.88 -7.61
N THR A 150 16.99 4.16 -7.56
CA THR A 150 17.81 3.99 -6.33
C THR A 150 18.62 5.23 -5.97
N ASP A 151 18.28 6.38 -6.53
CA ASP A 151 19.01 7.63 -6.40
C ASP A 151 18.35 8.64 -5.43
N PHE A 152 17.21 8.28 -4.81
CA PHE A 152 16.51 9.09 -3.81
C PHE A 152 16.15 8.28 -2.55
N GLN A 153 15.65 8.94 -1.51
CA GLN A 153 15.08 8.33 -0.28
C GLN A 153 15.96 7.23 0.34
N GLN A 154 17.28 7.50 0.45
CA GLN A 154 18.31 6.54 0.90
C GLN A 154 18.35 5.27 0.06
N GLY A 155 18.07 5.40 -1.25
CA GLY A 155 18.18 4.32 -2.21
C GLY A 155 19.60 3.82 -2.37
N ASP A 156 19.75 2.52 -2.68
CA ASP A 156 21.03 1.85 -2.88
C ASP A 156 20.87 0.70 -3.87
N ALA A 157 21.52 0.81 -5.02
CA ALA A 157 21.41 -0.19 -6.08
C ALA A 157 21.94 -1.56 -5.64
N ARG A 158 23.04 -1.64 -4.91
CA ARG A 158 23.59 -2.91 -4.41
C ARG A 158 22.62 -3.59 -3.46
N ARG A 159 22.07 -2.80 -2.56
CA ARG A 159 21.08 -3.29 -1.59
C ARG A 159 19.82 -3.80 -2.30
N LEU A 160 19.32 -3.06 -3.31
CA LEU A 160 18.16 -3.49 -4.10
C LEU A 160 18.42 -4.82 -4.81
N PHE A 161 19.59 -4.96 -5.45
CA PHE A 161 19.97 -6.20 -6.13
C PHE A 161 19.92 -7.39 -5.16
N ARG A 162 20.55 -7.27 -3.99
CA ARG A 162 20.56 -8.31 -2.96
C ARG A 162 19.16 -8.60 -2.44
N SER A 163 18.39 -7.56 -2.11
CA SER A 163 17.01 -7.70 -1.64
C SER A 163 16.15 -8.52 -2.60
N VAL A 164 16.22 -8.23 -3.90
CA VAL A 164 15.46 -9.00 -4.90
C VAL A 164 15.92 -10.45 -4.98
N ARG A 165 17.24 -10.69 -4.95
CA ARG A 165 17.83 -12.03 -5.01
C ARG A 165 17.49 -12.89 -3.79
N GLU A 166 17.54 -12.29 -2.60
CA GLU A 166 17.44 -13.00 -1.33
C GLU A 166 15.99 -13.13 -0.83
N HIS A 167 15.11 -12.18 -1.20
CA HIS A 167 13.77 -12.12 -0.63
C HIS A 167 12.63 -12.31 -1.64
N ILE A 168 12.86 -11.98 -2.94
CA ILE A 168 11.83 -12.16 -3.97
C ILE A 168 12.13 -13.39 -4.83
N PHE A 169 13.34 -13.53 -5.36
CA PHE A 169 13.70 -14.63 -6.24
C PHE A 169 13.86 -15.98 -5.51
N THR A 170 13.76 -16.01 -4.19
CA THR A 170 13.68 -17.23 -3.38
C THR A 170 12.24 -17.76 -3.22
N LEU A 171 11.24 -16.98 -3.63
CA LEU A 171 9.86 -17.46 -3.72
C LEU A 171 9.72 -18.53 -4.80
N PRO A 172 8.69 -19.42 -4.73
CA PRO A 172 8.37 -20.35 -5.81
C PRO A 172 8.25 -19.66 -7.16
N ASP A 173 8.66 -20.33 -8.22
CA ASP A 173 8.73 -19.76 -9.58
C ASP A 173 7.37 -19.33 -10.12
N GLU A 174 6.29 -19.98 -9.71
CA GLU A 174 4.90 -19.68 -10.04
C GLU A 174 4.29 -18.52 -9.24
N THR A 175 4.96 -18.02 -8.18
CA THR A 175 4.45 -16.90 -7.39
C THR A 175 4.21 -15.70 -8.29
N ARG A 176 2.97 -15.20 -8.26
CA ARG A 176 2.54 -14.03 -9.01
C ARG A 176 3.01 -12.77 -8.32
N LEU A 177 3.73 -11.94 -9.06
CA LEU A 177 4.30 -10.68 -8.59
C LEU A 177 3.44 -9.52 -9.06
N HIS A 178 3.05 -8.68 -8.13
CA HIS A 178 2.22 -7.50 -8.31
C HIS A 178 3.01 -6.26 -7.88
N PRO A 179 3.51 -5.44 -8.82
CA PRO A 179 4.33 -4.26 -8.52
C PRO A 179 3.47 -3.04 -8.15
N ALA A 180 4.08 -1.99 -7.56
CA ALA A 180 3.38 -0.73 -7.34
C ALA A 180 3.10 0.03 -8.64
N HIS A 181 3.92 -0.14 -9.67
CA HIS A 181 3.76 0.59 -10.94
C HIS A 181 3.91 -0.29 -12.17
N ASP A 182 3.17 0.05 -13.24
CA ASP A 182 3.51 -0.35 -14.60
C ASP A 182 3.05 0.71 -15.61
N TYR A 183 3.98 1.19 -16.41
CA TYR A 183 3.76 2.26 -17.40
C TYR A 183 3.34 1.73 -18.77
N GLN A 184 3.10 0.42 -18.90
CA GLN A 184 2.73 -0.25 -20.15
C GLN A 184 1.40 -1.02 -20.03
N GLY A 185 0.73 -0.93 -18.88
CA GLY A 185 -0.56 -1.57 -18.62
C GLY A 185 -0.47 -3.08 -18.36
N ARG A 186 0.72 -3.60 -18.01
CA ARG A 186 0.89 -4.98 -17.58
C ARG A 186 0.48 -5.11 -16.12
N MET A 187 -0.24 -6.16 -15.79
CA MET A 187 -0.89 -6.29 -14.48
C MET A 187 -0.18 -7.23 -13.53
N VAL A 188 0.54 -8.22 -14.06
CA VAL A 188 1.15 -9.29 -13.27
C VAL A 188 2.33 -9.90 -14.03
N THR A 189 3.29 -10.41 -13.28
CA THR A 189 4.38 -11.27 -13.76
C THR A 189 4.59 -12.41 -12.76
N THR A 190 5.55 -13.30 -13.02
CA THR A 190 5.93 -14.34 -12.07
C THR A 190 7.39 -14.25 -11.69
N VAL A 191 7.76 -14.93 -10.60
CA VAL A 191 9.17 -15.05 -10.19
C VAL A 191 10.01 -15.65 -11.30
N ALA A 192 9.52 -16.73 -11.96
CA ALA A 192 10.22 -17.37 -13.08
C ALA A 192 10.45 -16.41 -14.24
N GLU A 193 9.43 -15.61 -14.57
CA GLU A 193 9.55 -14.64 -15.66
C GLU A 193 10.55 -13.54 -15.34
N GLU A 194 10.55 -12.97 -14.14
CA GLU A 194 11.48 -11.91 -13.78
C GLU A 194 12.90 -12.43 -13.63
N LYS A 195 13.10 -13.65 -13.11
CA LYS A 195 14.39 -14.34 -13.13
C LYS A 195 14.97 -14.44 -14.55
N ARG A 196 14.12 -14.75 -15.53
CA ARG A 196 14.53 -15.01 -16.90
C ARG A 196 14.62 -13.75 -17.76
N PHE A 197 13.66 -12.85 -17.65
CA PHE A 197 13.44 -11.80 -18.63
C PHE A 197 13.66 -10.37 -18.09
N ASN A 198 13.86 -10.18 -16.78
CA ASN A 198 14.13 -8.83 -16.27
C ASN A 198 15.48 -8.34 -16.81
N PRO A 199 15.52 -7.23 -17.58
CA PRO A 199 16.74 -6.77 -18.24
C PRO A 199 17.77 -6.22 -17.26
N ARG A 200 17.34 -5.83 -16.02
CA ARG A 200 18.20 -5.26 -14.99
C ARG A 200 18.58 -6.29 -13.93
N LEU A 201 17.60 -7.05 -13.43
CA LEU A 201 17.71 -7.93 -12.26
C LEU A 201 17.71 -9.42 -12.58
N GLY A 202 17.44 -9.83 -13.84
CA GLY A 202 17.37 -11.24 -14.23
C GLY A 202 18.64 -12.00 -13.86
N LEU A 203 18.54 -13.36 -13.73
CA LEU A 203 19.62 -14.19 -13.21
C LEU A 203 20.94 -14.09 -13.97
N ALA A 204 20.90 -13.69 -15.24
CA ALA A 204 22.09 -13.46 -16.07
C ALA A 204 22.88 -12.19 -15.70
N ARG A 205 22.35 -11.33 -14.81
CA ARG A 205 23.01 -10.09 -14.40
C ARG A 205 23.80 -10.28 -13.11
N THR A 206 25.00 -9.67 -13.07
CA THR A 206 25.76 -9.53 -11.82
C THR A 206 25.36 -8.25 -11.07
N GLU A 207 25.73 -8.15 -9.81
CA GLU A 207 25.51 -6.96 -8.98
C GLU A 207 26.19 -5.73 -9.59
N GLU A 208 27.41 -5.87 -10.09
CA GLU A 208 28.18 -4.76 -10.70
C GLU A 208 27.50 -4.25 -11.98
N GLN A 209 27.03 -5.16 -12.85
CA GLN A 209 26.28 -4.78 -14.04
C GLN A 209 24.97 -4.04 -13.68
N PHE A 210 24.30 -4.50 -12.64
CA PHE A 210 23.08 -3.82 -12.16
C PHE A 210 23.39 -2.41 -11.66
N VAL A 211 24.42 -2.25 -10.84
CA VAL A 211 24.85 -0.95 -10.32
C VAL A 211 25.22 0.01 -11.46
N GLU A 212 25.93 -0.48 -12.47
CA GLU A 212 26.27 0.30 -13.67
C GLU A 212 25.01 0.75 -14.43
N ILE A 213 24.08 -0.17 -14.67
CA ILE A 213 22.78 0.14 -15.31
C ILE A 213 22.03 1.22 -14.53
N MET A 214 21.91 1.06 -13.20
CA MET A 214 21.19 2.02 -12.36
C MET A 214 21.88 3.39 -12.31
N GLY A 215 23.20 3.42 -12.24
CA GLY A 215 23.99 4.66 -12.27
C GLY A 215 23.95 5.40 -13.60
N ALA A 216 23.66 4.71 -14.72
CA ALA A 216 23.52 5.31 -16.04
C ALA A 216 22.11 5.89 -16.29
N LEU A 217 21.11 5.61 -15.43
CA LEU A 217 19.75 6.13 -15.59
C LEU A 217 19.73 7.64 -15.37
N LYS A 218 19.14 8.35 -16.33
CA LYS A 218 18.87 9.79 -16.22
C LYS A 218 17.36 10.00 -16.11
N LEU A 219 16.86 9.93 -14.89
CA LEU A 219 15.43 10.08 -14.61
C LEU A 219 15.13 11.49 -14.10
N ALA A 220 14.02 12.07 -14.55
CA ALA A 220 13.55 13.34 -14.02
C ALA A 220 13.28 13.28 -12.52
N TYR A 221 13.33 14.42 -11.83
CA TYR A 221 12.91 14.53 -10.44
C TYR A 221 11.41 14.14 -10.32
N PRO A 222 11.01 13.32 -9.34
CA PRO A 222 9.61 12.92 -9.17
C PRO A 222 8.74 14.15 -8.87
N LYS A 223 7.69 14.35 -9.67
CA LYS A 223 6.86 15.57 -9.65
C LYS A 223 6.24 15.90 -8.30
N HIS A 224 5.85 14.88 -7.54
CA HIS A 224 5.10 15.03 -6.30
C HIS A 224 5.94 14.78 -5.03
N MET A 225 7.24 14.52 -5.18
CA MET A 225 8.12 14.12 -4.05
C MET A 225 8.08 15.11 -2.89
N ASP A 226 8.11 16.41 -3.15
CA ASP A 226 8.18 17.44 -2.12
C ASP A 226 6.87 17.55 -1.30
N GLU A 227 5.74 17.08 -1.86
CA GLU A 227 4.46 17.00 -1.17
C GLU A 227 4.22 15.59 -0.60
N ALA A 228 4.40 14.56 -1.42
CA ALA A 228 4.02 13.19 -1.08
C ALA A 228 4.88 12.62 0.05
N VAL A 229 6.21 12.73 -0.02
CA VAL A 229 7.08 12.14 1.00
C VAL A 229 6.81 12.69 2.40
N PRO A 230 6.75 14.01 2.65
CA PRO A 230 6.41 14.54 3.97
C PRO A 230 5.00 14.17 4.44
N ALA A 231 4.02 14.07 3.52
CA ALA A 231 2.67 13.64 3.85
C ALA A 231 2.63 12.16 4.22
N ASN A 232 3.32 11.30 3.45
CA ASN A 232 3.33 9.85 3.64
C ASN A 232 4.08 9.42 4.90
N LEU A 233 5.08 10.18 5.33
CA LEU A 233 5.69 10.00 6.66
C LEU A 233 4.67 10.20 7.81
N ARG A 234 3.51 10.79 7.52
CA ARG A 234 2.36 10.94 8.43
C ARG A 234 1.11 10.20 7.90
N SER A 235 1.32 9.14 7.11
CA SER A 235 0.26 8.31 6.51
C SER A 235 -0.77 9.12 5.70
N GLY A 236 -0.33 10.14 4.99
CA GLY A 236 -1.18 11.01 4.16
C GLY A 236 -1.97 12.07 4.92
N LEU A 237 -1.78 12.18 6.25
CA LEU A 237 -2.49 13.19 7.06
C LEU A 237 -1.76 14.54 7.04
N ALA A 238 -2.56 15.62 7.10
CA ALA A 238 -2.03 16.97 7.30
C ALA A 238 -1.30 17.08 8.66
N PRO A 239 -0.32 18.00 8.79
CA PRO A 239 0.28 18.31 10.08
C PRO A 239 -0.79 18.67 11.12
N ALA A 240 -0.60 18.28 12.38
CA ALA A 240 -1.55 18.56 13.46
C ALA A 240 -1.86 20.07 13.63
N SER A 241 -0.91 20.94 13.29
CA SER A 241 -1.07 22.39 13.29
C SER A 241 -1.94 22.94 12.16
N ALA A 242 -2.21 22.14 11.12
CA ALA A 242 -3.08 22.51 9.99
C ALA A 242 -4.50 21.94 10.13
N ARG A 243 -4.78 21.16 11.16
CA ARG A 243 -6.16 20.75 11.48
C ARG A 243 -6.85 21.94 12.13
N GLU A 244 -7.89 22.48 11.47
CA GLU A 244 -8.79 23.40 12.15
C GLU A 244 -9.31 22.72 13.44
N PRO A 245 -9.31 23.42 14.59
CA PRO A 245 -9.89 22.86 15.79
C PRO A 245 -11.35 22.52 15.48
N GLY A 246 -11.69 21.24 15.57
CA GLY A 246 -13.07 20.79 15.40
C GLY A 246 -14.01 21.65 16.30
N PRO A 247 -15.29 21.77 15.92
CA PRO A 247 -16.20 22.61 16.65
C PRO A 247 -16.14 22.27 18.14
N THR A 248 -15.89 23.29 18.95
CA THR A 248 -15.86 23.13 20.42
C THR A 248 -17.20 22.58 20.91
N VAL A 249 -17.18 21.86 22.03
CA VAL A 249 -18.43 21.35 22.66
C VAL A 249 -19.45 22.49 22.82
N ALA A 250 -19.01 23.73 23.10
CA ALA A 250 -19.86 24.93 23.15
C ALA A 250 -20.51 25.25 21.78
N ALA A 251 -19.79 25.07 20.65
CA ALA A 251 -20.34 25.28 19.31
C ALA A 251 -21.37 24.21 18.93
N LEU A 252 -21.11 22.94 19.32
CA LEU A 252 -22.06 21.84 19.13
C LEU A 252 -23.33 22.01 19.97
N VAL A 253 -23.22 22.47 21.22
CA VAL A 253 -24.36 22.78 22.09
C VAL A 253 -25.15 23.95 21.55
N ALA A 254 -24.48 25.01 21.02
CA ALA A 254 -25.14 26.15 20.41
C ALA A 254 -25.88 25.81 19.11
N GLN A 255 -25.43 24.80 18.39
CA GLN A 255 -26.05 24.30 17.17
C GLN A 255 -27.26 23.39 17.48
N ALA A 256 -27.18 22.53 18.50
CA ALA A 256 -28.29 21.73 19.01
C ALA A 256 -29.42 22.60 19.64
N GLY A 257 -29.07 23.67 20.33
CA GLY A 257 -30.06 24.59 20.95
C GLY A 257 -30.80 25.51 19.98
N ARG A 258 -30.52 25.46 18.66
CA ARG A 258 -31.27 26.21 17.63
C ARG A 258 -32.30 25.38 16.89
N GLN A 259 -32.39 24.08 17.14
CA GLN A 259 -33.35 23.19 16.47
C GLN A 259 -34.62 22.91 17.29
N ASP A 260 -34.70 23.39 18.53
CA ASP A 260 -35.88 23.22 19.36
C ASP A 260 -36.54 24.60 19.68
N VAL A 261 -37.21 25.24 18.73
CA VAL A 261 -38.37 26.16 18.96
C VAL A 261 -39.10 26.37 17.64
N GLU A 262 -39.97 25.46 17.25
CA GLU A 262 -41.23 25.74 16.56
C GLU A 262 -42.23 24.64 16.95
N LEU A 263 -42.76 24.81 18.15
CA LEU A 263 -44.04 24.17 18.53
C LEU A 263 -45.13 25.15 18.16
N ASP A 264 -45.78 24.89 17.01
CA ASP A 264 -47.02 25.54 16.60
C ASP A 264 -48.16 25.09 17.53
N PHE A 265 -48.57 25.94 18.42
CA PHE A 265 -49.85 25.79 19.16
C PHE A 265 -51.00 26.27 18.29
N GLY A 266 -51.43 25.41 17.34
CA GLY A 266 -52.70 25.60 16.65
C GLY A 266 -53.85 25.55 17.63
N SER A 267 -54.39 26.73 17.96
CA SER A 267 -55.68 26.91 18.64
C SER A 267 -56.81 26.52 17.67
N GLY A 268 -57.40 25.36 17.90
CA GLY A 268 -58.69 25.01 17.29
C GLY A 268 -59.85 25.40 18.16
N ILE A 269 -60.84 26.09 17.58
CA ILE A 269 -62.22 26.11 17.99
C ILE A 269 -63.00 25.14 17.12
#